data_9d0288fcec00458ce4ffcd9f25269727
#
_entry.id   9d0288fcec00458ce4ffcd9f25269727
#
_cell.length_a   1.000
_cell.length_b   1.000
_cell.length_c   1.000
_cell.angle_alpha   90.00
_cell.angle_beta   90.00
_cell.angle_gamma   90.00
#
_symmetry.space_group_name_H-M   'P 1'
#
loop_
_entity.id
_entity.type
_entity.pdbx_description
1 polymer ?
#
loop_
_entity_poly.entity_id
_entity_poly.type
_entity_poly.pdbx_seq_one_letter_code
_entity_poly.pdbx_strand_id
1 'polypeptide(L)'
;PYLYPYVVCSTWGIFNSFNFTYILNPKAMEKFNKKCNNQLLLGNIITHFIPICITLYKPPKCIKFKHGIISSCSHLMWGLYVSKGTLCCNKIYFPLPKKNWYLLWSIALISELLTPSLMTKYKKIIKSV
;
A
#
# COMPACT_ATOMS: atom_id res chain seq x y z
N PRO A 1 17.47 0.90 -11.28
CA PRO A 1 17.25 -0.53 -10.99
C PRO A 1 17.35 -0.89 -9.51
N TYR A 2 18.15 -0.17 -8.71
CA TYR A 2 18.33 -0.49 -7.28
C TYR A 2 17.12 -0.12 -6.40
N LEU A 3 16.37 0.93 -6.73
CA LEU A 3 15.20 1.39 -5.96
C LEU A 3 13.93 0.59 -6.25
N TYR A 4 13.87 -0.10 -7.39
CA TYR A 4 12.65 -0.77 -7.82
C TYR A 4 12.10 -1.81 -6.82
N PRO A 5 12.91 -2.66 -6.16
CA PRO A 5 12.41 -3.58 -5.14
C PRO A 5 11.72 -2.88 -3.95
N TYR A 6 12.20 -1.70 -3.55
CA TYR A 6 11.57 -0.90 -2.49
C TYR A 6 10.22 -0.34 -2.94
N VAL A 7 10.18 0.21 -4.16
CA VAL A 7 8.93 0.72 -4.75
C VAL A 7 7.90 -0.40 -4.83
N VAL A 8 8.28 -1.62 -5.23
CA VAL A 8 7.39 -2.78 -5.25
C VAL A 8 6.82 -3.07 -3.86
N CYS A 9 7.65 -3.09 -2.81
CA CYS A 9 7.17 -3.33 -1.44
C CYS A 9 6.17 -2.24 -1.01
N SER A 10 6.52 -0.95 -1.16
CA SER A 10 5.62 0.17 -0.83
C SER A 10 4.31 0.13 -1.61
N THR A 11 4.36 -0.17 -2.90
CA THR A 11 3.17 -0.27 -3.74
C THR A 11 2.19 -1.31 -3.21
N TRP A 12 2.67 -2.49 -2.82
CA TRP A 12 1.83 -3.53 -2.23
C TRP A 12 1.29 -3.14 -0.85
N GLY A 13 2.08 -2.47 -0.02
CA GLY A 13 1.63 -1.94 1.26
C GLY A 13 0.48 -0.94 1.11
N ILE A 14 0.66 0.06 0.25
CA ILE A 14 -0.34 1.09 -0.02
C ILE A 14 -1.60 0.49 -0.64
N PHE A 15 -1.46 -0.39 -1.65
CA PHE A 15 -2.57 -1.06 -2.30
C PHE A 15 -3.44 -1.83 -1.31
N ASN A 16 -2.84 -2.65 -0.47
CA ASN A 16 -3.57 -3.46 0.49
C ASN A 16 -4.26 -2.59 1.55
N SER A 17 -3.55 -1.62 2.15
CA SER A 17 -4.13 -0.74 3.16
C SER A 17 -5.29 0.08 2.59
N PHE A 18 -5.17 0.59 1.36
CA PHE A 18 -6.23 1.35 0.71
C PHE A 18 -7.47 0.48 0.46
N ASN A 19 -7.31 -0.72 -0.08
CA ASN A 19 -8.44 -1.61 -0.34
C ASN A 19 -9.14 -2.06 0.96
N PHE A 20 -8.39 -2.31 2.03
CA PHE A 20 -8.97 -2.60 3.34
C PHE A 20 -9.80 -1.44 3.89
N THR A 21 -9.52 -0.19 3.50
CA THR A 21 -10.34 0.96 3.90
C THR A 21 -11.79 0.84 3.39
N TYR A 22 -11.99 0.33 2.17
CA TYR A 22 -13.34 0.07 1.64
C TYR A 22 -14.07 -1.00 2.44
N ILE A 23 -13.36 -2.03 2.91
CA ILE A 23 -13.94 -3.12 3.70
C ILE A 23 -14.32 -2.62 5.09
N LEU A 24 -13.42 -1.88 5.74
CA LEU A 24 -13.60 -1.44 7.13
C LEU A 24 -14.59 -0.27 7.27
N ASN A 25 -14.69 0.59 6.27
CA ASN A 25 -15.48 1.82 6.33
C ASN A 25 -16.16 2.15 5.00
N PRO A 26 -17.04 1.28 4.48
CA PRO A 26 -17.67 1.48 3.17
C PRO A 26 -18.46 2.79 3.10
N LYS A 27 -19.19 3.16 4.16
CA LYS A 27 -19.97 4.41 4.23
C LYS A 27 -19.07 5.66 4.18
N ALA A 28 -17.93 5.65 4.87
CA ALA A 28 -16.98 6.75 4.84
C ALA A 28 -16.36 6.91 3.44
N MET A 29 -16.04 5.80 2.78
CA MET A 29 -15.51 5.79 1.43
C MET A 29 -16.53 6.25 0.39
N GLU A 30 -17.79 5.86 0.52
CA GLU A 30 -18.89 6.35 -0.33
C GLU A 30 -19.04 7.88 -0.21
N LYS A 31 -19.09 8.40 1.03
CA LYS A 31 -19.17 9.84 1.28
C LYS A 31 -17.98 10.58 0.70
N PHE A 32 -16.77 10.02 0.83
CA PHE A 32 -15.56 10.61 0.29
C PHE A 32 -15.57 10.59 -1.24
N ASN A 33 -16.00 9.49 -1.86
CA ASN A 33 -16.14 9.37 -3.31
C ASN A 33 -17.12 10.41 -3.88
N LYS A 34 -18.28 10.61 -3.24
CA LYS A 34 -19.23 11.66 -3.62
C LYS A 34 -18.61 13.06 -3.53
N LYS A 35 -17.82 13.33 -2.48
CA LYS A 35 -17.10 14.61 -2.34
C LYS A 35 -16.06 14.83 -3.44
N CYS A 36 -15.50 13.76 -4.01
CA CYS A 36 -14.55 13.80 -5.13
C CYS A 36 -15.22 13.65 -6.50
N ASN A 37 -16.51 14.01 -6.64
CA ASN A 37 -17.29 13.87 -7.89
C ASN A 37 -17.20 12.47 -8.51
N ASN A 38 -17.23 11.44 -7.69
CA ASN A 38 -17.08 10.02 -8.08
C ASN A 38 -15.77 9.67 -8.82
N GLN A 39 -14.75 10.51 -8.73
CA GLN A 39 -13.45 10.24 -9.36
C GLN A 39 -12.50 9.41 -8.48
N LEU A 40 -12.91 9.07 -7.26
CA LEU A 40 -12.08 8.31 -6.32
C LEU A 40 -11.74 6.91 -6.87
N LEU A 41 -12.69 6.25 -7.53
CA LEU A 41 -12.47 4.93 -8.12
C LEU A 41 -11.41 5.00 -9.22
N LEU A 42 -11.52 5.98 -10.12
CA LEU A 42 -10.53 6.20 -11.19
C LEU A 42 -9.15 6.52 -10.61
N GLY A 43 -9.10 7.41 -9.62
CA GLY A 43 -7.87 7.72 -8.89
C GLY A 43 -7.25 6.47 -8.24
N ASN A 44 -8.05 5.62 -7.61
CA ASN A 44 -7.59 4.36 -7.03
C ASN A 44 -7.01 3.41 -8.08
N ILE A 45 -7.67 3.27 -9.24
CA ILE A 45 -7.17 2.43 -10.33
C ILE A 45 -5.80 2.95 -10.80
N ILE A 46 -5.68 4.24 -11.07
CA ILE A 46 -4.45 4.84 -11.58
C ILE A 46 -3.31 4.76 -10.55
N THR A 47 -3.58 5.11 -9.29
CA THR A 47 -2.53 5.28 -8.29
C THR A 47 -2.18 3.99 -7.55
N HIS A 48 -3.07 3.02 -7.50
CA HIS A 48 -2.87 1.80 -6.70
C HIS A 48 -2.94 0.52 -7.53
N PHE A 49 -3.91 0.38 -8.43
CA PHE A 49 -4.08 -0.87 -9.19
C PHE A 49 -3.10 -0.98 -10.35
N ILE A 50 -2.92 0.06 -11.17
CA ILE A 50 -1.96 0.03 -12.28
C ILE A 50 -0.53 -0.26 -11.80
N PRO A 51 0.01 0.37 -10.74
CA PRO A 51 1.32 0.02 -10.22
C PRO A 51 1.45 -1.45 -9.80
N ILE A 52 0.40 -2.06 -9.24
CA ILE A 52 0.41 -3.50 -8.94
C ILE A 52 0.52 -4.32 -10.22
N CYS A 53 -0.27 -4.02 -11.25
CA CYS A 53 -0.18 -4.70 -12.54
C CYS A 53 1.24 -4.59 -13.13
N ILE A 54 1.87 -3.43 -13.05
CA ILE A 54 3.25 -3.24 -13.50
C ILE A 54 4.22 -4.12 -12.71
N THR A 55 4.06 -4.23 -11.39
CA THR A 55 4.96 -5.07 -10.56
C THR A 55 4.80 -6.56 -10.86
N LEU A 56 3.60 -7.00 -11.24
CA LEU A 56 3.34 -8.38 -11.66
C LEU A 56 3.85 -8.66 -13.07
N TYR A 57 3.64 -7.73 -14.01
CA TYR A 57 4.14 -7.85 -15.38
C TYR A 57 5.66 -7.82 -15.44
N LYS A 58 6.31 -6.96 -14.67
CA LYS A 58 7.76 -6.80 -14.64
C LYS A 58 8.30 -6.93 -13.20
N PRO A 59 8.30 -8.12 -12.62
CA PRO A 59 8.76 -8.31 -11.25
C PRO A 59 10.25 -7.96 -11.12
N PRO A 60 10.69 -7.44 -9.97
CA PRO A 60 12.09 -7.06 -9.76
C PRO A 60 13.01 -8.26 -9.90
N LYS A 61 14.16 -8.09 -10.59
CA LYS A 61 15.14 -9.17 -10.80
C LYS A 61 15.57 -9.81 -9.48
N CYS A 62 15.85 -8.99 -8.47
CA CYS A 62 16.20 -9.43 -7.12
C CYS A 62 15.37 -8.65 -6.10
N ILE A 63 14.67 -9.37 -5.26
CA ILE A 63 13.95 -8.81 -4.10
C ILE A 63 14.29 -9.64 -2.88
N LYS A 64 14.69 -8.97 -1.79
CA LYS A 64 15.13 -9.60 -0.53
C LYS A 64 14.32 -9.03 0.62
N PHE A 65 14.25 -9.74 1.73
CA PHE A 65 13.51 -9.32 2.93
C PHE A 65 13.91 -7.91 3.43
N LYS A 66 15.18 -7.55 3.33
CA LYS A 66 15.66 -6.20 3.66
C LYS A 66 14.94 -5.08 2.92
N HIS A 67 14.46 -5.32 1.69
CA HIS A 67 13.71 -4.31 0.93
C HIS A 67 12.33 -4.04 1.55
N GLY A 68 11.67 -5.09 2.07
CA GLY A 68 10.44 -4.93 2.84
C GLY A 68 10.67 -4.16 4.14
N ILE A 69 11.73 -4.50 4.89
CA ILE A 69 12.06 -3.78 6.15
C ILE A 69 12.29 -2.29 5.88
N ILE A 70 13.16 -1.96 4.93
CA ILE A 70 13.49 -0.55 4.62
C ILE A 70 12.26 0.20 4.13
N SER A 71 11.44 -0.43 3.26
CA SER A 71 10.17 0.15 2.80
C SER A 71 9.25 0.43 3.98
N SER A 72 9.03 -0.55 4.87
CA SER A 72 8.18 -0.41 6.05
C SER A 72 8.67 0.68 7.00
N CYS A 73 9.98 0.74 7.27
CA CYS A 73 10.56 1.79 8.09
C CYS A 73 10.35 3.18 7.46
N SER A 74 10.61 3.32 6.17
CA SER A 74 10.43 4.58 5.46
C SER A 74 8.97 5.03 5.46
N HIS A 75 8.04 4.10 5.27
CA HIS A 75 6.61 4.36 5.28
C HIS A 75 6.12 4.77 6.67
N LEU A 76 6.59 4.07 7.72
CA LEU A 76 6.27 4.41 9.11
C LEU A 76 6.81 5.80 9.47
N MET A 77 8.05 6.11 9.12
CA MET A 77 8.66 7.43 9.35
C MET A 77 7.88 8.53 8.65
N TRP A 78 7.50 8.31 7.39
CA TRP A 78 6.64 9.26 6.67
C TRP A 78 5.28 9.42 7.37
N GLY A 79 4.62 8.34 7.78
CA GLY A 79 3.36 8.36 8.50
C GLY A 79 3.44 9.13 9.82
N LEU A 80 4.51 8.92 10.61
CA LEU A 80 4.75 9.67 11.83
C LEU A 80 4.97 11.16 11.55
N TYR A 81 5.74 11.48 10.53
CA TYR A 81 6.00 12.85 10.11
C TYR A 81 4.70 13.59 9.74
N VAL A 82 3.92 13.06 8.80
CA VAL A 82 2.69 13.71 8.30
C VAL A 82 1.57 13.78 9.33
N SER A 83 1.52 12.84 10.26
CA SER A 83 0.53 12.77 11.33
C SER A 83 0.97 13.45 12.63
N LYS A 84 2.15 14.09 12.62
CA LYS A 84 2.76 14.69 13.82
C LYS A 84 2.85 13.70 14.99
N GLY A 85 3.33 12.48 14.71
CA GLY A 85 3.56 11.43 15.69
C GLY A 85 2.34 10.58 16.08
N THR A 86 1.14 10.89 15.59
CA THR A 86 -0.08 10.20 16.03
C THR A 86 -0.49 9.02 15.16
N LEU A 87 0.11 8.84 13.98
CA LEU A 87 -0.29 7.92 12.90
C LEU A 87 -1.75 8.09 12.45
N CYS A 88 -2.39 9.21 12.81
CA CYS A 88 -3.78 9.52 12.49
C CYS A 88 -3.82 10.57 11.38
N CYS A 89 -4.06 10.14 10.13
CA CYS A 89 -3.92 10.99 8.94
C CYS A 89 -5.24 11.63 8.47
N ASN A 90 -6.19 11.89 9.39
CA ASN A 90 -7.52 12.44 9.08
C ASN A 90 -7.48 13.79 8.34
N LYS A 91 -6.45 14.58 8.55
CA LYS A 91 -6.30 15.89 7.90
C LYS A 91 -5.82 15.81 6.47
N ILE A 92 -5.15 14.72 6.11
CA ILE A 92 -4.48 14.55 4.81
C ILE A 92 -5.32 13.69 3.87
N TYR A 93 -5.94 12.65 4.42
CA TYR A 93 -6.73 11.71 3.63
C TYR A 93 -8.24 11.88 3.93
N PHE A 94 -8.82 10.95 4.65
CA PHE A 94 -10.25 10.94 4.98
C PHE A 94 -10.46 10.62 6.47
N PRO A 95 -11.54 11.12 7.07
CA PRO A 95 -11.76 10.95 8.51
C PRO A 95 -12.12 9.49 8.83
N LEU A 96 -11.21 8.83 9.56
CA LEU A 96 -11.42 7.49 10.10
C LEU A 96 -11.27 7.50 11.63
N PRO A 97 -11.94 6.58 12.34
CA PRO A 97 -11.63 6.31 13.72
C PRO A 97 -10.15 5.99 13.94
N LYS A 98 -9.55 6.47 15.02
CA LYS A 98 -8.13 6.32 15.31
C LYS A 98 -7.66 4.85 15.24
N LYS A 99 -8.47 3.91 15.78
CA LYS A 99 -8.20 2.47 15.72
C LYS A 99 -8.06 1.93 14.29
N ASN A 100 -8.83 2.49 13.35
CA ASN A 100 -8.78 2.05 11.94
C ASN A 100 -7.50 2.55 11.27
N TRP A 101 -6.98 3.72 11.64
CA TRP A 101 -5.68 4.18 11.18
C TRP A 101 -4.55 3.23 11.60
N TYR A 102 -4.54 2.80 12.86
CA TYR A 102 -3.54 1.84 13.32
C TYR A 102 -3.64 0.50 12.59
N LEU A 103 -4.87 0.03 12.33
CA LEU A 103 -5.08 -1.20 11.56
C LEU A 103 -4.57 -1.05 10.13
N LEU A 104 -4.86 0.07 9.44
CA LEU A 104 -4.39 0.31 8.08
C LEU A 104 -2.86 0.38 8.00
N TRP A 105 -2.22 1.04 8.97
CA TRP A 105 -0.76 1.05 9.08
C TRP A 105 -0.21 -0.35 9.27
N SER A 106 -0.80 -1.14 10.15
CA SER A 106 -0.38 -2.54 10.37
C SER A 106 -0.50 -3.36 9.09
N ILE A 107 -1.60 -3.23 8.36
CA ILE A 107 -1.80 -3.91 7.07
C ILE A 107 -0.73 -3.49 6.05
N ALA A 108 -0.46 -2.19 5.93
CA ALA A 108 0.58 -1.70 5.01
C ALA A 108 1.95 -2.30 5.35
N LEU A 109 2.39 -2.19 6.60
CA LEU A 109 3.70 -2.67 7.05
C LEU A 109 3.84 -4.19 6.90
N ILE A 110 2.82 -4.96 7.28
CA ILE A 110 2.84 -6.43 7.10
C ILE A 110 2.89 -6.79 5.62
N SER A 111 2.12 -6.12 4.77
CA SER A 111 2.14 -6.35 3.33
C SER A 111 3.52 -6.08 2.73
N GLU A 112 4.18 -5.00 3.13
CA GLU A 112 5.54 -4.67 2.67
C GLU A 112 6.57 -5.72 3.08
N LEU A 113 6.47 -6.23 4.33
CA LEU A 113 7.35 -7.28 4.82
C LEU A 113 7.13 -8.62 4.10
N LEU A 114 5.90 -8.95 3.74
CA LEU A 114 5.56 -10.21 3.05
C LEU A 114 5.85 -10.15 1.54
N THR A 115 5.82 -8.97 0.92
CA THR A 115 5.98 -8.80 -0.52
C THR A 115 7.24 -9.47 -1.10
N PRO A 116 8.43 -9.41 -0.48
CA PRO A 116 9.60 -10.11 -1.01
C PRO A 116 9.41 -11.62 -1.15
N SER A 117 8.80 -12.25 -0.17
CA SER A 117 8.52 -13.69 -0.19
C SER A 117 7.48 -14.05 -1.25
N LEU A 118 6.41 -13.26 -1.36
CA LEU A 118 5.36 -13.45 -2.35
C LEU A 118 5.89 -13.28 -3.77
N MET A 119 6.67 -12.22 -4.03
CA MET A 119 7.27 -11.97 -5.33
C MET A 119 8.29 -13.05 -5.73
N THR A 120 9.02 -13.60 -4.78
CA THR A 120 9.95 -14.69 -5.04
C THR A 120 9.21 -15.96 -5.46
N LYS A 121 8.11 -16.32 -4.76
CA LYS A 121 7.25 -17.45 -5.13
C LYS A 121 6.59 -17.23 -6.49
N TYR A 122 6.03 -16.06 -6.73
CA TYR A 122 5.41 -15.68 -8.01
C TYR A 122 6.35 -15.84 -9.19
N LYS A 123 7.59 -15.38 -9.06
CA LYS A 123 8.62 -15.55 -10.10
C LYS A 123 8.99 -17.01 -10.37
N LYS A 124 8.96 -17.88 -9.37
CA LYS A 124 9.18 -19.32 -9.57
C LYS A 124 8.06 -19.93 -10.40
N ILE A 125 6.80 -19.56 -10.08
CA ILE A 125 5.62 -20.05 -10.81
C ILE A 125 5.68 -19.64 -12.29
N ILE A 126 5.95 -18.36 -12.59
CA ILE A 126 6.00 -17.87 -13.99
C ILE A 126 7.11 -18.54 -14.79
N LYS A 127 8.23 -18.91 -14.15
CA LYS A 127 9.32 -19.57 -14.85
C LYS A 127 9.08 -21.06 -15.08
N SER A 128 8.10 -21.66 -14.42
CA SER A 128 7.72 -23.06 -14.56
C SER A 128 6.59 -23.30 -15.58
N VAL A 129 5.99 -22.22 -16.06
CA VAL A 129 5.01 -22.21 -17.16
C VAL A 129 5.68 -21.80 -18.46
#